data_f797d6a1fbb6da8ca8d95eef747229f6
#
_entry.id   f797d6a1fbb6da8ca8d95eef747229f6
#
_cell.length_a   1.000
_cell.length_b   1.000
_cell.length_c   1.000
_cell.angle_alpha   90.00
_cell.angle_beta   90.00
_cell.angle_gamma   90.00
#
_symmetry.space_group_name_H-M   'P 1'
#
loop_
_entity.id
_entity.type
_entity.pdbx_description
1 polymer ?
#
loop_
_entity_poly.entity_id
_entity_poly.type
_entity_poly.pdbx_seq_one_letter_code
_entity_poly.pdbx_strand_id
1 'polypeptide(L)'
;DAPGENVAPYGFTPNSLKITATDSDGTVSALDVGGFFGSGNERLVYAKTGNSDAIFGIPRDIVKLADTDFMKFRSKIVEMLPENAVITSLKISDIAAKKTLFEISSKNGDFNAQTAQLGARKKSALQNVLKYAKLFSVKGYPDCPFDAAGISPNGGRIPWVYSMEIRYEVRGSGANVVESGNWLFSKRLSGTTQYGAYGKTAFAAADDFIDSFFEFTSGALAESELKKTPPAAPDKKAESEGK
;
A
#
# COMPACT_ATOMS: atom_id res chain seq x y z
N ASP A 1 -33.63 6.82 -34.08
CA ASP A 1 -32.86 5.87 -34.91
C ASP A 1 -31.95 6.69 -35.82
N ALA A 2 -30.66 6.64 -35.56
CA ALA A 2 -29.65 7.26 -36.40
C ALA A 2 -29.32 6.32 -37.57
N PRO A 3 -29.33 6.78 -38.82
CA PRO A 3 -28.96 5.95 -39.97
C PRO A 3 -27.46 5.59 -39.87
N GLY A 4 -27.14 4.32 -40.10
CA GLY A 4 -25.82 3.69 -39.87
C GLY A 4 -24.65 4.21 -40.71
N GLU A 5 -24.80 5.24 -41.56
CA GLU A 5 -23.74 5.64 -42.48
C GLU A 5 -22.96 6.92 -42.08
N ASN A 6 -23.45 7.75 -41.17
CA ASN A 6 -22.71 8.95 -40.75
C ASN A 6 -22.68 9.11 -39.26
N VAL A 7 -21.66 8.55 -38.61
CA VAL A 7 -21.44 8.62 -37.16
C VAL A 7 -20.59 9.83 -36.72
N ALA A 8 -20.04 10.59 -37.69
CA ALA A 8 -19.18 11.75 -37.41
C ALA A 8 -19.87 12.85 -36.59
N PRO A 9 -21.17 13.20 -36.81
CA PRO A 9 -21.87 14.22 -36.02
C PRO A 9 -21.99 13.85 -34.53
N TYR A 10 -21.91 12.58 -34.19
CA TYR A 10 -21.96 12.07 -32.81
C TYR A 10 -20.59 11.97 -32.18
N GLY A 11 -19.53 12.44 -32.88
CA GLY A 11 -18.18 12.49 -32.36
C GLY A 11 -17.41 11.15 -32.36
N PHE A 12 -17.89 10.16 -33.11
CA PHE A 12 -17.14 8.93 -33.34
C PHE A 12 -16.03 9.17 -34.36
N THR A 13 -14.83 8.85 -34.00
CA THR A 13 -13.61 8.96 -34.82
C THR A 13 -12.79 7.67 -34.72
N PRO A 14 -11.80 7.42 -35.57
CA PRO A 14 -10.92 6.27 -35.45
C PRO A 14 -10.17 6.20 -34.10
N ASN A 15 -10.00 7.35 -33.42
CA ASN A 15 -9.33 7.47 -32.13
C ASN A 15 -10.32 7.59 -30.95
N SER A 16 -11.61 7.33 -31.16
CA SER A 16 -12.59 7.35 -30.09
C SER A 16 -12.30 6.28 -29.05
N LEU A 17 -12.61 6.58 -27.78
CA LEU A 17 -12.47 5.63 -26.69
C LEU A 17 -13.32 4.38 -26.97
N LYS A 18 -12.70 3.23 -26.82
CA LYS A 18 -13.35 1.94 -26.88
C LYS A 18 -13.27 1.25 -25.53
N ILE A 19 -14.43 0.93 -24.97
CA ILE A 19 -14.52 0.15 -23.74
C ILE A 19 -14.80 -1.29 -24.15
N THR A 20 -13.95 -2.22 -23.71
CA THR A 20 -14.12 -3.64 -24.00
C THR A 20 -14.26 -4.41 -22.70
N ALA A 21 -15.28 -5.22 -22.58
CA ALA A 21 -15.48 -6.16 -21.47
C ALA A 21 -15.37 -7.59 -22.01
N THR A 22 -14.57 -8.41 -21.35
CA THR A 22 -14.44 -9.85 -21.64
C THR A 22 -15.04 -10.62 -20.48
N ASP A 23 -16.01 -11.44 -20.74
CA ASP A 23 -16.67 -12.30 -19.76
C ASP A 23 -15.81 -13.55 -19.46
N SER A 24 -16.16 -14.28 -18.40
CA SER A 24 -15.43 -15.49 -17.97
C SER A 24 -15.47 -16.63 -18.99
N ASP A 25 -16.45 -16.64 -19.90
CA ASP A 25 -16.56 -17.56 -21.03
C ASP A 25 -15.79 -17.12 -22.28
N GLY A 26 -15.11 -15.97 -22.23
CA GLY A 26 -14.37 -15.37 -23.32
C GLY A 26 -15.20 -14.51 -24.27
N THR A 27 -16.50 -14.31 -23.99
CA THR A 27 -17.35 -13.40 -24.79
C THR A 27 -16.88 -11.97 -24.63
N VAL A 28 -16.64 -11.29 -25.76
CA VAL A 28 -16.19 -9.90 -25.80
C VAL A 28 -17.32 -8.98 -26.18
N SER A 29 -17.63 -8.05 -25.31
CA SER A 29 -18.54 -6.92 -25.56
C SER A 29 -17.74 -5.63 -25.74
N ALA A 30 -18.05 -4.84 -26.76
CA ALA A 30 -17.38 -3.57 -27.03
C ALA A 30 -18.37 -2.43 -27.09
N LEU A 31 -17.99 -1.30 -26.50
CA LEU A 31 -18.73 -0.04 -26.52
C LEU A 31 -17.80 1.04 -27.08
N ASP A 32 -18.16 1.59 -28.23
CA ASP A 32 -17.49 2.75 -28.80
C ASP A 32 -18.13 4.02 -28.20
N VAL A 33 -17.29 4.96 -27.78
CA VAL A 33 -17.68 6.19 -27.08
C VAL A 33 -17.46 7.40 -28.00
N GLY A 34 -18.49 8.16 -28.24
CA GLY A 34 -18.50 9.36 -29.09
C GLY A 34 -18.33 10.66 -28.29
N GLY A 35 -18.92 11.74 -28.87
CA GLY A 35 -18.87 13.06 -28.26
C GLY A 35 -19.86 13.26 -27.11
N PHE A 36 -19.72 14.37 -26.40
CA PHE A 36 -20.63 14.79 -25.34
C PHE A 36 -21.85 15.54 -25.90
N PHE A 37 -22.99 15.36 -25.27
CA PHE A 37 -24.20 16.16 -25.56
C PHE A 37 -24.97 16.48 -24.27
N GLY A 38 -25.93 17.39 -24.36
CA GLY A 38 -26.64 17.90 -23.18
C GLY A 38 -25.90 19.03 -22.48
N SER A 39 -26.47 19.55 -21.41
CA SER A 39 -25.92 20.68 -20.64
C SER A 39 -25.89 20.40 -19.12
N GLY A 40 -25.01 21.10 -18.39
CA GLY A 40 -24.94 21.00 -16.94
C GLY A 40 -24.49 19.66 -16.41
N ASN A 41 -25.07 19.23 -15.31
CA ASN A 41 -24.74 17.97 -14.63
C ASN A 41 -25.29 16.71 -15.31
N GLU A 42 -26.25 16.89 -16.27
CA GLU A 42 -26.89 15.81 -17.02
C GLU A 42 -26.21 15.55 -18.39
N ARG A 43 -24.93 15.92 -18.50
CA ARG A 43 -24.17 15.63 -19.72
C ARG A 43 -24.09 14.14 -19.96
N LEU A 44 -24.59 13.73 -21.12
CA LEU A 44 -24.50 12.39 -21.64
C LEU A 44 -23.36 12.30 -22.66
N VAL A 45 -22.98 11.08 -22.99
CA VAL A 45 -22.01 10.76 -24.03
C VAL A 45 -22.67 9.84 -25.02
N TYR A 46 -22.50 10.11 -26.32
CA TYR A 46 -22.95 9.18 -27.34
C TYR A 46 -22.14 7.88 -27.24
N ALA A 47 -22.84 6.77 -27.40
CA ALA A 47 -22.22 5.45 -27.38
C ALA A 47 -22.91 4.53 -28.38
N LYS A 48 -22.20 3.54 -28.91
CA LYS A 48 -22.73 2.44 -29.72
C LYS A 48 -22.05 1.14 -29.36
N THR A 49 -22.75 0.03 -29.46
CA THR A 49 -22.13 -1.30 -29.32
C THR A 49 -21.56 -1.74 -30.66
N GLY A 50 -20.48 -2.54 -30.65
CA GLY A 50 -19.80 -3.00 -31.86
C GLY A 50 -20.66 -3.79 -32.83
N ASN A 51 -21.82 -4.31 -32.40
CA ASN A 51 -22.72 -5.15 -33.16
C ASN A 51 -24.05 -4.45 -33.54
N SER A 52 -24.16 -3.14 -33.33
CA SER A 52 -25.39 -2.41 -33.56
C SER A 52 -25.10 -1.03 -34.15
N ASP A 53 -25.92 -0.61 -35.10
CA ASP A 53 -25.89 0.75 -35.64
C ASP A 53 -26.64 1.76 -34.76
N ALA A 54 -27.28 1.31 -33.69
CA ALA A 54 -28.00 2.16 -32.76
C ALA A 54 -27.02 3.00 -31.93
N ILE A 55 -27.24 4.32 -31.93
CA ILE A 55 -26.50 5.28 -31.09
C ILE A 55 -27.40 5.67 -29.92
N PHE A 56 -26.86 5.60 -28.71
CA PHE A 56 -27.59 5.92 -27.49
C PHE A 56 -26.74 6.81 -26.57
N GLY A 57 -27.39 7.41 -25.58
CA GLY A 57 -26.69 8.22 -24.57
C GLY A 57 -26.39 7.42 -23.33
N ILE A 58 -25.15 7.51 -22.85
CA ILE A 58 -24.75 6.95 -21.58
C ILE A 58 -24.31 8.03 -20.58
N PRO A 59 -24.46 7.84 -19.28
CA PRO A 59 -23.97 8.76 -18.28
C PRO A 59 -22.46 8.98 -18.41
N ARG A 60 -22.03 10.25 -18.31
CA ARG A 60 -20.60 10.62 -18.35
C ARG A 60 -19.75 9.85 -17.33
N ASP A 61 -20.32 9.48 -16.20
CA ASP A 61 -19.58 8.80 -15.13
C ASP A 61 -19.12 7.39 -15.52
N ILE A 62 -19.83 6.73 -16.46
CA ILE A 62 -19.37 5.45 -17.05
C ILE A 62 -18.08 5.65 -17.83
N VAL A 63 -17.99 6.76 -18.60
CA VAL A 63 -16.77 7.07 -19.36
C VAL A 63 -15.62 7.43 -18.43
N LYS A 64 -15.88 8.19 -17.37
CA LYS A 64 -14.88 8.50 -16.35
C LYS A 64 -14.34 7.24 -15.65
N LEU A 65 -15.22 6.26 -15.41
CA LEU A 65 -14.80 4.97 -14.85
C LEU A 65 -13.84 4.24 -15.80
N ALA A 66 -14.18 4.19 -17.10
CA ALA A 66 -13.35 3.54 -18.12
C ALA A 66 -11.99 4.25 -18.35
N ASP A 67 -11.97 5.59 -18.22
CA ASP A 67 -10.74 6.40 -18.30
C ASP A 67 -9.96 6.45 -16.96
N THR A 68 -10.47 5.76 -15.96
CA THR A 68 -9.81 5.72 -14.66
C THR A 68 -8.68 4.69 -14.68
N ASP A 69 -7.50 5.09 -14.22
CA ASP A 69 -6.36 4.21 -14.04
C ASP A 69 -6.77 2.93 -13.30
N PHE A 70 -6.46 1.78 -13.89
CA PHE A 70 -6.71 0.44 -13.33
C PHE A 70 -6.25 0.31 -11.87
N MET A 71 -5.17 0.98 -11.51
CA MET A 71 -4.64 0.98 -10.14
C MET A 71 -5.62 1.56 -9.11
N LYS A 72 -6.58 2.40 -9.53
CA LYS A 72 -7.62 2.93 -8.63
C LYS A 72 -8.70 1.89 -8.29
N PHE A 73 -8.85 0.86 -9.11
CA PHE A 73 -9.77 -0.26 -8.85
C PHE A 73 -9.12 -1.40 -8.07
N ARG A 74 -7.79 -1.38 -7.93
CA ARG A 74 -7.09 -2.40 -7.18
C ARG A 74 -7.54 -2.38 -5.72
N SER A 75 -7.84 -3.54 -5.17
CA SER A 75 -8.14 -3.68 -3.74
C SER A 75 -7.03 -3.04 -2.91
N LYS A 76 -7.39 -2.23 -1.94
CA LYS A 76 -6.43 -1.66 -0.99
C LYS A 76 -6.03 -2.64 0.11
N ILE A 77 -6.48 -3.88 0.03
CA ILE A 77 -6.08 -4.95 0.94
C ILE A 77 -4.93 -5.71 0.28
N VAL A 78 -3.76 -5.70 0.90
CA VAL A 78 -2.57 -6.45 0.47
C VAL A 78 -2.62 -7.88 0.99
N GLU A 79 -3.04 -8.05 2.23
CA GLU A 79 -3.13 -9.34 2.89
C GLU A 79 -4.30 -9.35 3.88
N MET A 80 -4.96 -10.48 3.97
CA MET A 80 -6.01 -10.74 4.95
C MET A 80 -5.86 -12.16 5.49
N LEU A 81 -5.62 -12.26 6.78
CA LEU A 81 -5.55 -13.55 7.44
C LEU A 81 -6.93 -14.23 7.45
N PRO A 82 -7.00 -15.57 7.42
CA PRO A 82 -8.25 -16.30 7.61
C PRO A 82 -8.99 -15.86 8.87
N GLU A 83 -10.31 -15.90 8.86
CA GLU A 83 -11.16 -15.44 9.98
C GLU A 83 -10.83 -16.15 11.30
N ASN A 84 -10.49 -17.43 11.23
CA ASN A 84 -10.09 -18.27 12.37
C ASN A 84 -8.59 -18.21 12.69
N ALA A 85 -7.82 -17.31 12.06
CA ALA A 85 -6.42 -17.13 12.35
C ALA A 85 -6.20 -16.38 13.67
N VAL A 86 -5.29 -16.90 14.49
CA VAL A 86 -4.85 -16.31 15.74
C VAL A 86 -3.39 -15.95 15.64
N ILE A 87 -3.07 -14.67 15.71
CA ILE A 87 -1.68 -14.22 15.72
C ILE A 87 -1.02 -14.69 17.01
N THR A 88 0.08 -15.42 16.88
CA THR A 88 0.84 -15.98 18.01
C THR A 88 2.18 -15.29 18.25
N SER A 89 2.71 -14.55 17.25
CA SER A 89 3.93 -13.77 17.40
C SER A 89 3.94 -12.57 16.47
N LEU A 90 4.50 -11.47 16.93
CA LEU A 90 4.85 -10.28 16.15
C LEU A 90 6.30 -9.90 16.48
N LYS A 91 7.13 -9.76 15.45
CA LYS A 91 8.52 -9.34 15.55
C LYS A 91 8.80 -8.21 14.57
N ILE A 92 9.40 -7.12 15.06
CA ILE A 92 9.87 -5.99 14.26
C ILE A 92 11.38 -5.90 14.41
N SER A 93 12.10 -5.84 13.30
CA SER A 93 13.57 -5.83 13.29
C SER A 93 14.11 -4.73 12.37
N ASP A 94 15.27 -4.20 12.72
CA ASP A 94 16.12 -3.41 11.83
C ASP A 94 16.93 -4.38 10.96
N ILE A 95 16.79 -4.28 9.64
CA ILE A 95 17.41 -5.20 8.69
C ILE A 95 18.92 -4.99 8.63
N ALA A 96 19.37 -3.73 8.59
CA ALA A 96 20.77 -3.39 8.44
C ALA A 96 21.57 -3.70 9.72
N ALA A 97 21.02 -3.35 10.88
CA ALA A 97 21.63 -3.64 12.18
C ALA A 97 21.45 -5.10 12.61
N LYS A 98 20.61 -5.88 11.93
CA LYS A 98 20.20 -7.24 12.34
C LYS A 98 19.73 -7.30 13.80
N LYS A 99 19.03 -6.23 14.24
CA LYS A 99 18.60 -6.03 15.63
C LYS A 99 17.08 -6.17 15.72
N THR A 100 16.61 -6.98 16.65
CA THR A 100 15.19 -6.99 17.03
C THR A 100 14.87 -5.72 17.80
N LEU A 101 13.90 -4.96 17.31
CA LEU A 101 13.43 -3.71 17.92
C LEU A 101 12.26 -3.96 18.87
N PHE A 102 11.40 -4.89 18.50
CA PHE A 102 10.25 -5.28 19.28
C PHE A 102 9.87 -6.73 18.98
N GLU A 103 9.51 -7.49 20.01
CA GLU A 103 9.05 -8.86 19.85
C GLU A 103 8.06 -9.21 20.96
N ILE A 104 6.94 -9.83 20.58
CA ILE A 104 6.01 -10.46 21.50
C ILE A 104 5.59 -11.82 20.96
N SER A 105 5.30 -12.75 21.86
CA SER A 105 4.78 -14.06 21.48
C SER A 105 3.82 -14.61 22.53
N SER A 106 2.81 -15.35 22.10
CA SER A 106 1.84 -16.00 22.96
C SER A 106 1.29 -17.26 22.28
N LYS A 107 1.15 -18.35 23.02
CA LYS A 107 0.61 -19.60 22.46
C LYS A 107 -0.85 -19.54 22.07
N ASN A 108 -1.61 -18.63 22.64
CA ASN A 108 -3.06 -18.52 22.40
C ASN A 108 -3.48 -17.17 21.80
N GLY A 109 -2.50 -16.29 21.45
CA GLY A 109 -2.77 -14.95 20.93
C GLY A 109 -3.16 -13.93 22.01
N ASP A 110 -3.06 -14.29 23.28
CA ASP A 110 -3.24 -13.33 24.38
C ASP A 110 -1.90 -12.71 24.76
N PHE A 111 -1.76 -11.42 24.50
CA PHE A 111 -0.56 -10.63 24.79
C PHE A 111 -0.68 -9.76 26.04
N ASN A 112 -1.77 -9.90 26.83
CA ASN A 112 -2.09 -8.99 27.94
C ASN A 112 -0.95 -8.90 28.97
N ALA A 113 -0.36 -10.04 29.37
CA ALA A 113 0.72 -10.06 30.36
C ALA A 113 1.98 -9.28 29.86
N GLN A 114 2.33 -9.42 28.59
CA GLN A 114 3.50 -8.76 27.99
C GLN A 114 3.21 -7.27 27.73
N THR A 115 1.99 -6.92 27.38
CA THR A 115 1.58 -5.53 27.11
C THR A 115 1.34 -4.74 28.40
N ALA A 116 1.17 -5.39 29.54
CA ALA A 116 0.96 -4.71 30.84
C ALA A 116 2.13 -3.78 31.20
N GLN A 117 3.35 -4.10 30.74
CA GLN A 117 4.56 -3.31 30.97
C GLN A 117 4.76 -2.17 29.96
N LEU A 118 3.97 -2.13 28.90
CA LEU A 118 4.06 -1.07 27.89
C LEU A 118 3.31 0.17 28.35
N GLY A 119 3.90 1.35 28.11
CA GLY A 119 3.18 2.62 28.27
C GLY A 119 1.95 2.70 27.37
N ALA A 120 0.93 3.47 27.74
CA ALA A 120 -0.35 3.55 27.06
C ALA A 120 -0.24 3.77 25.54
N ARG A 121 0.69 4.64 25.12
CA ARG A 121 0.94 4.95 23.71
C ARG A 121 1.44 3.72 22.93
N LYS A 122 2.44 3.01 23.43
CA LYS A 122 2.94 1.77 22.81
C LYS A 122 1.90 0.66 22.81
N LYS A 123 1.07 0.57 23.86
CA LYS A 123 -0.02 -0.40 23.91
C LYS A 123 -1.06 -0.15 22.83
N SER A 124 -1.49 1.10 22.63
CA SER A 124 -2.39 1.49 21.55
C SER A 124 -1.77 1.24 20.17
N ALA A 125 -0.51 1.61 19.98
CA ALA A 125 0.22 1.35 18.73
C ALA A 125 0.29 -0.15 18.41
N LEU A 126 0.56 -1.00 19.41
CA LEU A 126 0.58 -2.45 19.23
C LEU A 126 -0.78 -3.00 18.79
N GLN A 127 -1.86 -2.54 19.43
CA GLN A 127 -3.22 -2.96 19.04
C GLN A 127 -3.52 -2.61 17.59
N ASN A 128 -3.09 -1.42 17.14
CA ASN A 128 -3.27 -1.00 15.76
C ASN A 128 -2.40 -1.83 14.80
N VAL A 129 -1.13 -2.07 15.10
CA VAL A 129 -0.26 -2.94 14.29
C VAL A 129 -0.83 -4.35 14.18
N LEU A 130 -1.34 -4.93 15.28
CA LEU A 130 -1.98 -6.24 15.25
C LEU A 130 -3.29 -6.27 14.43
N LYS A 131 -4.05 -5.17 14.44
CA LYS A 131 -5.22 -4.99 13.55
C LYS A 131 -4.81 -5.03 12.08
N TYR A 132 -3.75 -4.27 11.71
CA TYR A 132 -3.19 -4.30 10.37
C TYR A 132 -2.62 -5.68 10.00
N ALA A 133 -2.00 -6.36 10.96
CA ALA A 133 -1.51 -7.72 10.75
C ALA A 133 -2.61 -8.71 10.37
N LYS A 134 -3.84 -8.52 10.83
CA LYS A 134 -5.00 -9.34 10.44
C LYS A 134 -5.57 -8.95 9.09
N LEU A 135 -5.65 -7.67 8.80
CA LEU A 135 -6.15 -7.12 7.55
C LEU A 135 -5.28 -5.94 7.15
N PHE A 136 -4.31 -6.20 6.27
CA PHE A 136 -3.34 -5.20 5.86
C PHE A 136 -3.89 -4.35 4.73
N SER A 137 -4.48 -3.23 5.09
CA SER A 137 -4.94 -2.21 4.15
C SER A 137 -3.89 -1.13 3.92
N VAL A 138 -3.86 -0.59 2.69
CA VAL A 138 -2.85 0.35 2.23
C VAL A 138 -3.46 1.62 1.67
N LYS A 139 -2.68 2.69 1.63
CA LYS A 139 -3.08 3.97 1.02
C LYS A 139 -3.18 3.84 -0.50
N GLY A 140 -2.26 3.11 -1.10
CA GLY A 140 -2.22 2.86 -2.53
C GLY A 140 -0.98 2.07 -2.94
N TYR A 141 -0.85 1.90 -4.24
CA TYR A 141 0.25 1.17 -4.86
C TYR A 141 1.09 2.14 -5.69
N PRO A 142 2.38 2.31 -5.39
CA PRO A 142 3.26 3.13 -6.20
C PRO A 142 3.53 2.41 -7.54
N ASP A 143 3.41 3.16 -8.63
CA ASP A 143 3.80 2.68 -9.96
C ASP A 143 5.30 2.89 -10.16
N CYS A 144 6.09 2.03 -9.52
CA CYS A 144 7.55 2.11 -9.61
C CYS A 144 8.21 0.75 -9.35
N PRO A 145 9.42 0.51 -9.88
CA PRO A 145 10.16 -0.72 -9.66
C PRO A 145 10.53 -0.92 -8.18
N PHE A 146 10.48 -2.17 -7.74
CA PHE A 146 11.00 -2.58 -6.44
C PHE A 146 11.62 -3.99 -6.51
N ASP A 147 12.51 -4.29 -5.56
CA ASP A 147 13.16 -5.58 -5.40
C ASP A 147 13.44 -5.89 -3.91
N ALA A 148 14.22 -6.93 -3.65
CA ALA A 148 14.60 -7.32 -2.28
C ALA A 148 15.40 -6.26 -1.51
N ALA A 149 15.99 -5.28 -2.18
CA ALA A 149 16.83 -4.25 -1.55
C ALA A 149 16.10 -2.91 -1.34
N GLY A 150 14.98 -2.68 -2.02
CA GLY A 150 14.24 -1.41 -1.88
C GLY A 150 13.25 -1.13 -2.99
N ILE A 151 12.73 0.09 -2.98
CA ILE A 151 11.76 0.62 -3.96
C ILE A 151 12.34 1.90 -4.58
N SER A 152 12.00 2.18 -5.84
CA SER A 152 12.54 3.33 -6.59
C SER A 152 11.45 4.29 -7.07
N PRO A 153 10.72 4.98 -6.19
CA PRO A 153 9.81 6.04 -6.58
C PRO A 153 10.62 7.23 -7.12
N ASN A 154 10.15 7.81 -8.23
CA ASN A 154 10.78 8.98 -8.86
C ASN A 154 12.28 8.80 -9.21
N GLY A 155 12.71 7.57 -9.53
CA GLY A 155 14.09 7.27 -9.92
C GLY A 155 15.11 7.18 -8.79
N GLY A 156 14.76 7.60 -7.58
CA GLY A 156 15.61 7.46 -6.39
C GLY A 156 15.35 6.17 -5.64
N ARG A 157 16.39 5.42 -5.26
CA ARG A 157 16.25 4.18 -4.50
C ARG A 157 16.06 4.46 -3.01
N ILE A 158 15.00 3.91 -2.44
CA ILE A 158 14.69 3.92 -1.01
C ILE A 158 14.85 2.49 -0.49
N PRO A 159 15.83 2.22 0.40
CA PRO A 159 16.07 0.88 0.90
C PRO A 159 14.97 0.41 1.86
N TRP A 160 14.80 -0.91 1.96
CA TRP A 160 14.07 -1.52 3.08
C TRP A 160 14.95 -1.45 4.33
N VAL A 161 14.39 -0.91 5.40
CA VAL A 161 15.09 -0.69 6.67
C VAL A 161 14.57 -1.60 7.76
N TYR A 162 13.27 -1.87 7.74
CA TYR A 162 12.62 -2.68 8.75
C TYR A 162 11.95 -3.90 8.16
N SER A 163 11.91 -4.99 8.93
CA SER A 163 11.05 -6.14 8.68
C SER A 163 10.03 -6.29 9.81
N MET A 164 8.82 -6.73 9.45
CA MET A 164 7.79 -7.15 10.37
C MET A 164 7.41 -8.59 10.04
N GLU A 165 7.72 -9.50 10.95
CA GLU A 165 7.33 -10.91 10.86
C GLU A 165 6.14 -11.17 11.78
N ILE A 166 5.14 -11.87 11.26
CA ILE A 166 3.97 -12.30 12.00
C ILE A 166 3.90 -13.81 11.90
N ARG A 167 3.64 -14.49 13.01
CA ARG A 167 3.26 -15.90 13.03
C ARG A 167 1.83 -16.00 13.51
N TYR A 168 1.08 -16.89 12.90
CA TYR A 168 -0.31 -17.13 13.24
C TYR A 168 -0.67 -18.60 13.09
N GLU A 169 -1.65 -19.04 13.86
CA GLU A 169 -2.26 -20.35 13.77
C GLU A 169 -3.62 -20.23 13.13
N VAL A 170 -3.87 -21.02 12.09
CA VAL A 170 -5.21 -21.20 11.54
C VAL A 170 -5.87 -22.34 12.29
N ARG A 171 -6.92 -22.03 13.07
CA ARG A 171 -7.65 -22.99 13.87
C ARG A 171 -8.78 -23.62 13.05
N GLY A 172 -8.80 -24.93 12.95
CA GLY A 172 -9.79 -25.66 12.17
C GLY A 172 -10.22 -26.95 12.86
N SER A 173 -11.03 -27.75 12.18
CA SER A 173 -11.48 -29.06 12.63
C SER A 173 -10.40 -30.16 12.57
N GLY A 174 -9.20 -29.81 12.13
CA GLY A 174 -8.03 -30.70 12.02
C GLY A 174 -6.84 -30.17 12.84
N ALA A 175 -5.62 -30.51 12.41
CA ALA A 175 -4.41 -29.99 13.02
C ALA A 175 -4.30 -28.48 12.78
N ASN A 176 -3.88 -27.71 13.81
CA ASN A 176 -3.59 -26.30 13.64
C ASN A 176 -2.38 -26.13 12.70
N VAL A 177 -2.53 -25.27 11.71
CA VAL A 177 -1.47 -24.92 10.77
C VAL A 177 -0.82 -23.62 11.24
N VAL A 178 0.51 -23.64 11.43
CA VAL A 178 1.29 -22.45 11.76
C VAL A 178 1.84 -21.86 10.47
N GLU A 179 1.52 -20.61 10.22
CA GLU A 179 1.98 -19.86 9.05
C GLU A 179 2.71 -18.59 9.48
N SER A 180 3.46 -17.99 8.56
CA SER A 180 4.15 -16.74 8.79
C SER A 180 4.03 -15.80 7.60
N GLY A 181 3.86 -14.51 7.89
CA GLY A 181 3.96 -13.43 6.92
C GLY A 181 5.15 -12.54 7.24
N ASN A 182 5.86 -12.07 6.22
CA ASN A 182 6.98 -11.17 6.36
C ASN A 182 6.78 -9.93 5.48
N TRP A 183 6.74 -8.77 6.11
CA TRP A 183 6.64 -7.46 5.50
C TRP A 183 7.96 -6.72 5.58
N LEU A 184 8.29 -5.99 4.54
CA LEU A 184 9.43 -5.08 4.51
C LEU A 184 8.92 -3.64 4.51
N PHE A 185 9.64 -2.75 5.19
CA PHE A 185 9.30 -1.33 5.25
C PHE A 185 10.53 -0.46 5.04
N SER A 186 10.34 0.65 4.33
CA SER A 186 11.33 1.72 4.25
C SER A 186 11.42 2.47 5.58
N LYS A 187 12.39 3.38 5.69
CA LYS A 187 12.35 4.46 6.68
C LYS A 187 11.08 5.30 6.44
N ARG A 188 10.52 5.87 7.51
CA ARG A 188 9.48 6.91 7.40
C ARG A 188 10.08 8.13 6.70
N LEU A 189 9.50 8.52 5.58
CA LEU A 189 10.01 9.65 4.77
C LEU A 189 9.34 10.97 5.18
N SER A 190 8.08 10.91 5.59
CA SER A 190 7.32 12.04 6.10
C SER A 190 6.23 11.56 7.06
N GLY A 191 5.43 12.47 7.61
CA GLY A 191 4.28 12.13 8.46
C GLY A 191 3.32 11.14 7.81
N THR A 192 3.19 11.18 6.50
CA THR A 192 2.19 10.41 5.74
C THR A 192 2.79 9.52 4.65
N THR A 193 4.13 9.32 4.66
CA THR A 193 4.80 8.55 3.60
C THR A 193 5.77 7.55 4.18
N GLN A 194 5.45 6.27 4.01
CA GLN A 194 6.31 5.12 4.23
C GLN A 194 5.92 4.05 3.23
N TYR A 195 6.91 3.47 2.56
CA TYR A 195 6.67 2.36 1.63
C TYR A 195 6.87 1.04 2.33
N GLY A 196 6.11 0.04 1.88
CA GLY A 196 6.26 -1.33 2.30
C GLY A 196 6.19 -2.30 1.12
N ALA A 197 6.57 -3.55 1.39
CA ALA A 197 6.44 -4.66 0.47
C ALA A 197 6.01 -5.94 1.18
N TYR A 198 5.18 -6.73 0.52
CA TYR A 198 4.77 -8.06 0.92
C TYR A 198 4.71 -8.97 -0.31
N GLY A 199 5.48 -10.04 -0.30
CA GLY A 199 5.62 -10.92 -1.47
C GLY A 199 6.07 -10.14 -2.72
N LYS A 200 5.24 -10.15 -3.76
CA LYS A 200 5.48 -9.45 -5.02
C LYS A 200 4.74 -8.10 -5.13
N THR A 201 4.33 -7.53 -4.02
CA THR A 201 3.54 -6.28 -4.01
C THR A 201 4.22 -5.23 -3.17
N ALA A 202 4.55 -4.09 -3.77
CA ALA A 202 4.94 -2.88 -3.04
C ALA A 202 3.73 -1.95 -2.85
N PHE A 203 3.72 -1.19 -1.75
CA PHE A 203 2.61 -0.33 -1.39
C PHE A 203 3.07 0.90 -0.61
N ALA A 204 2.21 1.92 -0.56
CA ALA A 204 2.30 3.04 0.38
C ALA A 204 1.43 2.71 1.60
N ALA A 205 2.03 2.69 2.79
CA ALA A 205 1.36 2.34 4.02
C ALA A 205 0.28 3.38 4.41
N ALA A 206 -0.73 2.95 5.14
CA ALA A 206 -1.76 3.83 5.68
C ALA A 206 -1.19 4.73 6.80
N ASP A 207 -1.69 5.95 6.93
CA ASP A 207 -1.11 6.96 7.82
C ASP A 207 -1.15 6.53 9.30
N ASP A 208 -2.25 5.94 9.74
CA ASP A 208 -2.40 5.44 11.12
C ASP A 208 -1.52 4.21 11.42
N PHE A 209 -1.23 3.38 10.40
CA PHE A 209 -0.23 2.33 10.51
C PHE A 209 1.17 2.93 10.66
N ILE A 210 1.54 3.92 9.83
CA ILE A 210 2.84 4.58 9.88
C ILE A 210 3.11 5.13 11.28
N ASP A 211 2.15 5.83 11.89
CA ASP A 211 2.29 6.38 13.23
C ASP A 211 2.47 5.30 14.30
N SER A 212 1.69 4.23 14.20
CA SER A 212 1.78 3.11 15.14
C SER A 212 3.09 2.33 15.00
N PHE A 213 3.53 2.08 13.79
CA PHE A 213 4.78 1.37 13.50
C PHE A 213 6.01 2.16 13.95
N PHE A 214 5.93 3.50 13.84
CA PHE A 214 6.99 4.41 14.28
C PHE A 214 7.27 4.33 15.78
N GLU A 215 6.29 4.01 16.62
CA GLU A 215 6.48 3.83 18.06
C GLU A 215 7.48 2.71 18.41
N PHE A 216 7.66 1.74 17.50
CA PHE A 216 8.60 0.62 17.67
C PHE A 216 9.91 0.83 16.93
N THR A 217 9.97 1.76 15.97
CA THR A 217 11.12 1.94 15.08
C THR A 217 11.91 3.24 15.37
N SER A 218 11.32 4.21 16.06
CA SER A 218 11.93 5.53 16.32
C SER A 218 13.23 5.46 17.16
N GLY A 219 13.30 4.55 18.12
CA GLY A 219 14.49 4.38 18.96
C GLY A 219 15.73 3.88 18.21
N ALA A 220 15.54 3.08 17.15
CA ALA A 220 16.63 2.57 16.33
C ALA A 220 17.29 3.67 15.49
N LEU A 221 16.52 4.68 15.07
CA LEU A 221 17.04 5.81 14.30
C LEU A 221 17.96 6.71 15.13
N ALA A 222 17.59 6.98 16.37
CA ALA A 222 18.40 7.79 17.29
C ALA A 222 19.78 7.17 17.53
N GLU A 223 19.86 5.85 17.73
CA GLU A 223 21.14 5.13 17.90
C GLU A 223 21.98 5.12 16.61
N SER A 224 21.36 5.04 15.43
CA SER A 224 22.08 5.01 14.16
C SER A 224 22.61 6.38 13.75
N GLU A 225 21.95 7.45 14.13
CA GLU A 225 22.38 8.83 13.89
C GLU A 225 23.50 9.26 14.85
N LEU A 226 23.44 8.84 16.11
CA LEU A 226 24.51 9.06 17.10
C LEU A 226 25.84 8.41 16.68
N LYS A 227 25.81 7.27 16.01
CA LYS A 227 27.02 6.61 15.48
C LYS A 227 27.62 7.28 14.25
N LYS A 228 26.91 8.18 13.60
CA LYS A 228 27.38 8.94 12.40
C LYS A 228 27.97 10.31 12.74
N THR A 229 27.87 10.78 13.98
CA THR A 229 28.53 12.01 14.41
C THR A 229 30.00 11.69 14.62
N PRO A 230 30.94 12.28 13.87
CA PRO A 230 32.37 12.08 14.11
C PRO A 230 32.69 12.56 15.54
N PRO A 231 33.64 11.94 16.24
CA PRO A 231 34.07 12.44 17.53
C PRO A 231 34.57 13.89 17.37
N ALA A 232 34.06 14.77 18.23
CA ALA A 232 34.49 16.16 18.25
C ALA A 232 36.01 16.21 18.30
N ALA A 233 36.60 16.99 17.39
CA ALA A 233 38.05 17.19 17.37
C ALA A 233 38.50 17.72 18.76
N PRO A 234 39.61 17.24 19.30
CA PRO A 234 40.11 17.70 20.61
C PRO A 234 40.39 19.20 20.53
N ASP A 235 39.84 19.93 21.49
CA ASP A 235 40.12 21.36 21.72
C ASP A 235 41.63 21.55 21.78
N LYS A 236 42.17 22.31 20.82
CA LYS A 236 43.51 22.85 20.89
C LYS A 236 43.54 23.84 22.04
N LYS A 237 44.10 23.40 23.20
CA LYS A 237 44.52 24.31 24.24
C LYS A 237 45.41 25.38 23.64
N ALA A 238 44.95 26.60 23.77
CA ALA A 238 45.79 27.77 23.51
C ALA A 238 46.91 27.78 24.54
N GLU A 239 48.14 27.48 24.15
CA GLU A 239 49.31 27.84 24.88
C GLU A 239 49.47 29.35 24.85
N SER A 240 49.20 30.01 25.95
CA SER A 240 49.59 31.38 26.19
C SER A 240 51.08 31.39 26.52
N GLU A 241 51.92 31.74 25.59
CA GLU A 241 53.30 32.15 25.89
C GLU A 241 53.27 33.52 26.55
N GLY A 242 53.74 33.55 27.77
CA GLY A 242 54.19 34.76 28.44
C GLY A 242 55.62 35.14 28.01
N LYS A 243 55.76 36.34 27.60
CA LYS A 243 56.93 37.18 27.92
C LYS A 243 56.57 38.63 27.65
#